data_2bdf90b566690323971b4a6be33135f2
#
_entry.id   2bdf90b566690323971b4a6be33135f2
#
_cell.length_a   1.000
_cell.length_b   1.000
_cell.length_c   1.000
_cell.angle_alpha   90.00
_cell.angle_beta   90.00
_cell.angle_gamma   90.00
#
_symmetry.space_group_name_H-M   'P 1'
#
loop_
_entity.id
_entity.type
_entity.pdbx_description
1 polymer ?
#
loop_
_entity_poly.entity_id
_entity_poly.type
_entity_poly.pdbx_seq_one_letter_code
_entity_poly.pdbx_strand_id
1 'polypeptide(L)'
;MKLKPGFALHEVCGEKVLIAEGIENINFSKMVNLNPTAAFLWEKAAEASFTPESLATLLTEEYEVEFAQALEDTHALLAQWKEIGLLIE
;
A
#
# COMPACT_ATOMS: atom_id res chain seq x y z
N MET A 1 -10.89 -2.04 -6.37
CA MET A 1 -10.34 -1.75 -5.05
C MET A 1 -9.84 -0.33 -4.97
N LYS A 2 -9.97 0.28 -3.83
CA LYS A 2 -9.45 1.61 -3.54
C LYS A 2 -8.82 1.63 -2.17
N LEU A 3 -7.87 2.52 -1.98
CA LEU A 3 -7.33 2.76 -0.65
C LEU A 3 -8.34 3.57 0.17
N LYS A 4 -8.44 3.24 1.44
CA LYS A 4 -9.32 3.96 2.36
C LYS A 4 -8.75 5.36 2.58
N PRO A 5 -9.55 6.42 2.49
CA PRO A 5 -9.05 7.78 2.73
C PRO A 5 -8.70 7.99 4.20
N GLY A 6 -7.88 8.98 4.46
CA GLY A 6 -7.46 9.33 5.81
C GLY A 6 -6.09 8.83 6.21
N PHE A 7 -5.39 8.16 5.30
CA PHE A 7 -4.02 7.72 5.55
C PHE A 7 -3.08 8.44 4.61
N ALA A 8 -1.92 8.80 5.10
CA ALA A 8 -0.88 9.45 4.29
C ALA A 8 0.45 8.75 4.49
N LEU A 9 1.23 8.70 3.43
CA LEU A 9 2.56 8.12 3.45
C LEU A 9 3.56 9.18 3.86
N HIS A 10 4.33 8.90 4.91
CA HIS A 10 5.37 9.79 5.41
C HIS A 10 6.70 9.07 5.42
N GLU A 11 7.77 9.83 5.37
CA GLU A 11 9.11 9.30 5.53
C GLU A 11 9.64 9.77 6.89
N VAL A 12 9.96 8.80 7.74
CA VAL A 12 10.46 9.07 9.08
C VAL A 12 11.75 8.29 9.27
N CYS A 13 12.85 9.02 9.47
CA CYS A 13 14.17 8.41 9.68
C CYS A 13 14.56 7.43 8.56
N GLY A 14 14.22 7.77 7.32
CA GLY A 14 14.54 6.94 6.17
C GLY A 14 13.59 5.77 5.92
N GLU A 15 12.54 5.65 6.73
CA GLU A 15 11.55 4.61 6.56
C GLU A 15 10.22 5.19 6.10
N LYS A 16 9.51 4.42 5.28
CA LYS A 16 8.18 4.82 4.81
C LYS A 16 7.13 4.32 5.79
N VAL A 17 6.28 5.23 6.24
CA VAL A 17 5.27 4.93 7.26
C VAL A 17 3.92 5.50 6.83
N LEU A 18 2.86 4.72 6.98
CA LEU A 18 1.50 5.22 6.81
C LEU A 18 0.99 5.72 8.15
N ILE A 19 0.45 6.93 8.16
CA ILE A 19 -0.09 7.56 9.35
C ILE A 19 -1.51 8.01 9.05
N ALA A 20 -2.42 7.74 9.98
CA ALA A 20 -3.79 8.24 9.86
C ALA A 20 -3.80 9.75 10.09
N GLU A 21 -4.37 10.49 9.15
CA GLU A 21 -4.44 11.95 9.21
C GLU A 21 -5.86 12.47 9.13
N GLY A 22 -6.05 13.68 9.60
CA GLY A 22 -7.30 14.43 9.43
C GLY A 22 -8.47 13.84 10.17
N ILE A 23 -8.24 13.01 11.16
CA ILE A 23 -9.29 12.33 11.88
C ILE A 23 -9.26 12.78 13.33
N GLU A 24 -10.46 12.89 13.91
CA GLU A 24 -10.63 13.32 15.28
C GLU A 24 -9.91 12.44 16.29
N ASN A 25 -9.57 11.23 15.90
CA ASN A 25 -8.85 10.29 16.73
C ASN A 25 -7.55 9.88 16.06
N ILE A 26 -6.50 10.64 16.29
CA ILE A 26 -5.18 10.23 15.84
C ILE A 26 -4.72 9.10 16.74
N ASN A 27 -4.83 7.90 16.23
CA ASN A 27 -4.40 6.73 16.96
C ASN A 27 -3.02 6.31 16.47
N PHE A 28 -1.98 6.69 17.19
CA PHE A 28 -0.62 6.37 16.80
C PHE A 28 -0.34 4.87 16.77
N SER A 29 -1.21 4.04 17.33
CA SER A 29 -1.09 2.60 17.22
C SER A 29 -1.36 2.09 15.81
N LYS A 30 -1.87 2.94 14.92
CA LYS A 30 -2.15 2.59 13.54
C LYS A 30 -1.10 3.08 12.56
N MET A 31 0.12 3.29 13.02
CA MET A 31 1.23 3.54 12.13
C MET A 31 1.64 2.22 11.49
N VAL A 32 1.76 2.22 10.18
CA VAL A 32 2.12 1.02 9.42
C VAL A 32 3.43 1.27 8.68
N ASN A 33 4.46 0.49 9.01
CA ASN A 33 5.72 0.57 8.28
C ASN A 33 5.59 -0.15 6.95
N LEU A 34 6.03 0.51 5.88
CA LEU A 34 6.04 -0.09 4.55
C LEU A 34 7.48 -0.26 4.07
N ASN A 35 7.78 -1.43 3.52
CA ASN A 35 9.04 -1.59 2.82
C ASN A 35 8.98 -0.81 1.50
N PRO A 36 10.11 -0.61 0.79
CA PRO A 36 10.11 0.18 -0.44
C PRO A 36 9.11 -0.29 -1.49
N THR A 37 8.95 -1.59 -1.65
CA THR A 37 8.00 -2.15 -2.61
C THR A 37 6.55 -1.82 -2.23
N ALA A 38 6.21 -1.99 -0.96
CA ALA A 38 4.86 -1.68 -0.47
C ALA A 38 4.58 -0.19 -0.58
N ALA A 39 5.56 0.67 -0.29
CA ALA A 39 5.41 2.12 -0.42
C ALA A 39 5.19 2.52 -1.87
N PHE A 40 5.93 1.90 -2.81
CA PHE A 40 5.74 2.13 -4.24
C PHE A 40 4.30 1.79 -4.65
N LEU A 41 3.82 0.63 -4.26
CA LEU A 41 2.46 0.21 -4.60
C LEU A 41 1.40 1.12 -3.95
N TRP A 42 1.63 1.55 -2.73
CA TRP A 42 0.72 2.48 -2.06
C TRP A 42 0.59 3.78 -2.85
N GLU A 43 1.70 4.36 -3.26
CA GLU A 43 1.69 5.60 -4.03
C GLU A 43 0.93 5.44 -5.35
N LYS A 44 1.12 4.31 -6.04
CA LYS A 44 0.41 4.04 -7.29
C LYS A 44 -1.06 3.76 -7.07
N ALA A 45 -1.39 3.03 -6.02
CA ALA A 45 -2.77 2.70 -5.68
C ALA A 45 -3.57 3.93 -5.26
N ALA A 46 -2.91 4.94 -4.70
CA ALA A 46 -3.56 6.17 -4.27
C ALA A 46 -4.05 7.03 -5.43
N GLU A 47 -3.51 6.82 -6.63
CA GLU A 47 -3.88 7.63 -7.80
C GLU A 47 -5.26 7.29 -8.37
N ALA A 48 -5.70 6.03 -8.24
CA ALA A 48 -6.97 5.59 -8.82
C ALA A 48 -7.38 4.24 -8.25
N SER A 49 -8.54 3.76 -8.67
CA SER A 49 -8.94 2.38 -8.37
C SER A 49 -7.92 1.41 -8.99
N PHE A 50 -7.74 0.29 -8.35
CA PHE A 50 -6.74 -0.68 -8.78
C PHE A 50 -7.26 -2.11 -8.64
N THR A 51 -6.56 -3.04 -9.27
CA THR A 51 -6.77 -4.48 -9.10
C THR A 51 -5.43 -5.11 -8.71
N PRO A 52 -5.43 -6.33 -8.15
CA PRO A 52 -4.16 -7.00 -7.87
C PRO A 52 -3.29 -7.12 -9.14
N GLU A 53 -3.92 -7.40 -10.28
CA GLU A 53 -3.22 -7.54 -11.55
C GLU A 53 -2.60 -6.21 -12.00
N SER A 54 -3.29 -5.10 -11.81
CA SER A 54 -2.74 -3.80 -12.22
C SER A 54 -1.53 -3.43 -11.37
N LEU A 55 -1.56 -3.71 -10.08
CA LEU A 55 -0.42 -3.47 -9.20
C LEU A 55 0.73 -4.41 -9.53
N ALA A 56 0.44 -5.69 -9.80
CA ALA A 56 1.47 -6.64 -10.18
C ALA A 56 2.18 -6.21 -11.47
N THR A 57 1.43 -5.70 -12.44
CA THR A 57 1.99 -5.17 -13.68
C THR A 57 2.97 -4.04 -13.39
N LEU A 58 2.61 -3.12 -12.49
CA LEU A 58 3.49 -2.03 -12.11
C LEU A 58 4.78 -2.55 -11.47
N LEU A 59 4.70 -3.61 -10.68
CA LEU A 59 5.90 -4.22 -10.10
C LEU A 59 6.82 -4.78 -11.17
N THR A 60 6.27 -5.42 -12.21
CA THR A 60 7.10 -5.96 -13.29
C THR A 60 7.78 -4.86 -14.10
N GLU A 61 7.18 -3.69 -14.15
CA GLU A 61 7.76 -2.55 -14.86
C GLU A 61 8.87 -1.87 -14.07
N GLU A 62 8.75 -1.83 -12.74
CA GLU A 62 9.70 -1.13 -11.88
C GLU A 62 10.83 -2.04 -11.40
N TYR A 63 10.55 -3.33 -11.21
CA TYR A 63 11.50 -4.29 -10.68
C TYR A 63 11.64 -5.47 -11.63
N GLU A 64 12.81 -6.12 -11.60
CA GLU A 64 13.03 -7.33 -12.40
C GLU A 64 12.40 -8.53 -11.69
N VAL A 65 11.10 -8.69 -11.85
CA VAL A 65 10.34 -9.77 -11.21
C VAL A 65 9.33 -10.31 -12.22
N GLU A 66 9.14 -11.63 -12.21
CA GLU A 66 8.14 -12.25 -13.08
C GLU A 66 6.73 -11.91 -12.61
N PHE A 67 5.79 -11.81 -13.56
CA PHE A 67 4.43 -11.43 -13.25
C PHE A 67 3.78 -12.36 -12.23
N ALA A 68 4.00 -13.68 -12.34
CA ALA A 68 3.42 -14.63 -11.40
C ALA A 68 3.87 -14.37 -9.97
N GLN A 69 5.15 -14.06 -9.78
CA GLN A 69 5.69 -13.73 -8.46
C GLN A 69 5.17 -12.38 -8.00
N ALA A 70 5.14 -11.39 -8.88
CA ALA A 70 4.62 -10.07 -8.56
C ALA A 70 3.16 -10.15 -8.12
N LEU A 71 2.37 -10.95 -8.79
CA LEU A 71 0.96 -11.13 -8.45
C LEU A 71 0.78 -11.79 -7.08
N GLU A 72 1.58 -12.81 -6.80
CA GLU A 72 1.56 -13.47 -5.49
C GLU A 72 1.92 -12.51 -4.37
N ASP A 73 2.98 -11.72 -4.56
CA ASP A 73 3.41 -10.74 -3.58
C ASP A 73 2.36 -9.65 -3.38
N THR A 74 1.72 -9.23 -4.46
CA THR A 74 0.66 -8.23 -4.41
C THR A 74 -0.55 -8.75 -3.64
N HIS A 75 -0.96 -9.99 -3.88
CA HIS A 75 -2.07 -10.58 -3.12
C HIS A 75 -1.76 -10.64 -1.63
N ALA A 76 -0.54 -11.02 -1.26
CA ALA A 76 -0.14 -11.07 0.14
C ALA A 76 -0.19 -9.67 0.78
N LEU A 77 0.30 -8.68 0.07
CA LEU A 77 0.29 -7.30 0.56
C LEU A 77 -1.13 -6.77 0.73
N LEU A 78 -1.99 -6.99 -0.27
CA LEU A 78 -3.37 -6.54 -0.21
C LEU A 78 -4.16 -7.24 0.91
N ALA A 79 -3.84 -8.50 1.17
CA ALA A 79 -4.46 -9.21 2.29
C ALA A 79 -4.10 -8.55 3.63
N GLN A 80 -2.84 -8.14 3.79
CA GLN A 80 -2.42 -7.42 4.99
C GLN A 80 -3.12 -6.06 5.10
N TRP A 81 -3.20 -5.33 3.99
CA TRP A 81 -3.86 -4.03 3.98
C TRP A 81 -5.34 -4.15 4.31
N LYS A 82 -5.99 -5.18 3.81
CA LYS A 82 -7.39 -5.44 4.11
C LYS A 82 -7.58 -5.74 5.59
N GLU A 83 -6.71 -6.55 6.16
CA GLU A 83 -6.77 -6.91 7.57
C GLU A 83 -6.58 -5.70 8.48
N ILE A 84 -5.70 -4.79 8.10
CA ILE A 84 -5.45 -3.56 8.86
C ILE A 84 -6.59 -2.55 8.67
N GLY A 85 -7.37 -2.67 7.61
CA GLY A 85 -8.46 -1.75 7.32
C GLY A 85 -8.08 -0.61 6.38
N LEU A 86 -7.10 -0.83 5.51
CA LEU A 86 -6.62 0.18 4.58
C LEU A 86 -7.32 0.16 3.23
N LEU A 87 -8.17 -0.85 2.97
CA LEU A 87 -8.82 -1.01 1.68
C LEU A 87 -10.32 -0.81 1.76
N ILE A 88 -10.87 -0.25 0.68
CA ILE A 88 -12.30 -0.23 0.40
C ILE A 88 -12.51 -1.10 -0.83
N GLU A 89 -13.39 -2.06 -0.72
CA GLU A 89 -13.75 -2.93 -1.84
C GLU A 89 -14.95 -2.41 -2.61
#